data_1ca2c08117ff30a13ec6caf78852f9ff
#
_entry.id   1ca2c08117ff30a13ec6caf78852f9ff
#
_cell.length_a   1.000
_cell.length_b   1.000
_cell.length_c   1.000
_cell.angle_alpha   90.00
_cell.angle_beta   90.00
_cell.angle_gamma   90.00
#
_symmetry.space_group_name_H-M   'P 1'
#
loop_
_entity.id
_entity.type
_entity.pdbx_description
1 polymer ?
#
loop_
_entity_poly.entity_id
_entity_poly.type
_entity_poly.pdbx_seq_one_letter_code
_entity_poly.pdbx_strand_id
1 'polypeptide(L)'
;MVNFRLALTCIDPLPPINTGYSYLVVARAQSGAVSTLTVPMRVESRCWAVNFGSAAQGGRLFELSPSSSVDVSRTGELLRFAGGGLPMFYGDGGVSPKMSLGFKLLSASEVTEVESMFREHAVAWLRDPMGRRLRARVSLGTSMVVRDLHSVSIDAEEVRWMEAANG
;
A
#
# COMPACT_ATOMS: atom_id res chain seq x y z
N MET A 1 -46.64 13.28 -1.83
CA MET A 1 -45.16 13.42 -1.62
C MET A 1 -44.59 12.02 -1.75
N VAL A 2 -43.90 11.73 -2.86
CA VAL A 2 -43.31 10.39 -3.11
C VAL A 2 -41.90 10.40 -2.55
N ASN A 3 -41.66 9.68 -1.47
CA ASN A 3 -40.33 9.53 -0.90
C ASN A 3 -39.57 8.42 -1.66
N PHE A 4 -38.71 8.79 -2.60
CA PHE A 4 -37.77 7.85 -3.17
C PHE A 4 -36.58 7.74 -2.21
N ARG A 5 -36.40 6.56 -1.59
CA ARG A 5 -35.16 6.21 -0.91
C ARG A 5 -34.22 5.52 -1.93
N LEU A 6 -33.27 6.26 -2.47
CA LEU A 6 -32.18 5.67 -3.24
C LEU A 6 -31.09 5.29 -2.26
N ALA A 7 -30.82 4.01 -2.10
CA ALA A 7 -29.65 3.52 -1.35
C ALA A 7 -28.50 3.39 -2.34
N LEU A 8 -27.49 4.25 -2.21
CA LEU A 8 -26.25 4.16 -2.96
C LEU A 8 -25.16 3.62 -2.02
N THR A 9 -24.55 2.50 -2.38
CA THR A 9 -23.40 1.95 -1.66
C THR A 9 -22.14 2.26 -2.45
N CYS A 10 -21.18 2.93 -1.82
CA CYS A 10 -19.85 3.17 -2.35
C CYS A 10 -18.84 2.47 -1.45
N ILE A 11 -17.95 1.70 -2.04
CA ILE A 11 -16.88 0.99 -1.32
C ILE A 11 -15.55 1.64 -1.67
N ASP A 12 -14.87 2.17 -0.66
CA ASP A 12 -13.46 2.56 -0.79
C ASP A 12 -12.59 1.35 -0.41
N PRO A 13 -11.88 0.74 -1.36
CA PRO A 13 -11.02 -0.42 -1.08
C PRO A 13 -9.71 -0.04 -0.39
N LEU A 14 -9.37 1.26 -0.34
CA LEU A 14 -8.09 1.77 0.13
C LEU A 14 -8.21 2.88 1.19
N PRO A 15 -9.10 2.77 2.18
CA PRO A 15 -9.15 3.78 3.22
C PRO A 15 -7.83 3.84 3.99
N PRO A 16 -7.34 5.01 4.40
CA PRO A 16 -6.17 5.11 5.26
C PRO A 16 -6.44 4.41 6.60
N ILE A 17 -5.40 3.78 7.18
CA ILE A 17 -5.47 3.10 8.48
C ILE A 17 -4.98 4.08 9.55
N ASN A 18 -5.65 4.10 10.70
CA ASN A 18 -5.31 4.89 11.89
C ASN A 18 -5.22 6.42 11.66
N THR A 19 -5.65 6.89 10.51
CA THR A 19 -5.72 8.31 10.17
C THR A 19 -7.18 8.72 10.01
N GLY A 20 -7.55 9.86 10.60
CA GLY A 20 -8.88 10.44 10.37
C GLY A 20 -8.98 10.99 8.96
N TYR A 21 -10.08 10.72 8.29
CA TYR A 21 -10.39 11.22 6.95
C TYR A 21 -11.90 11.48 6.83
N SER A 22 -12.30 12.12 5.76
CA SER A 22 -13.72 12.39 5.53
C SER A 22 -14.08 12.13 4.08
N TYR A 23 -15.26 11.54 3.86
CA TYR A 23 -15.85 11.45 2.54
C TYR A 23 -16.74 12.65 2.30
N LEU A 24 -16.58 13.30 1.17
CA LEU A 24 -17.50 14.29 0.67
C LEU A 24 -18.47 13.62 -0.30
N VAL A 25 -19.72 13.47 0.13
CA VAL A 25 -20.80 12.96 -0.72
C VAL A 25 -21.46 14.14 -1.40
N VAL A 26 -21.48 14.13 -2.73
CA VAL A 26 -22.07 15.19 -3.55
C VAL A 26 -23.24 14.61 -4.34
N ALA A 27 -24.44 15.07 -4.06
CA ALA A 27 -25.65 14.75 -4.82
C ALA A 27 -25.97 15.91 -5.78
N ARG A 28 -26.18 15.60 -7.06
CA ARG A 28 -26.58 16.55 -8.09
C ARG A 28 -27.93 16.19 -8.66
N ALA A 29 -28.86 17.10 -8.61
CA ALA A 29 -30.17 16.93 -9.24
C ALA A 29 -30.09 17.28 -10.74
N GLN A 30 -31.05 16.78 -11.52
CA GLN A 30 -31.17 17.16 -12.94
C GLN A 30 -31.40 18.66 -13.15
N SER A 31 -32.01 19.32 -12.16
CA SER A 31 -32.20 20.78 -12.14
C SER A 31 -30.91 21.58 -11.93
N GLY A 32 -29.75 20.91 -11.72
CA GLY A 32 -28.50 21.55 -11.37
C GLY A 32 -28.30 21.82 -9.88
N ALA A 33 -29.29 21.57 -9.04
CA ALA A 33 -29.15 21.73 -7.59
C ALA A 33 -28.12 20.74 -7.03
N VAL A 34 -27.26 21.23 -6.12
CA VAL A 34 -26.18 20.44 -5.50
C VAL A 34 -26.41 20.40 -4.00
N SER A 35 -26.30 19.19 -3.43
CA SER A 35 -26.28 18.97 -1.99
C SER A 35 -25.00 18.22 -1.61
N THR A 36 -24.38 18.61 -0.50
CA THR A 36 -23.14 18.01 -0.02
C THR A 36 -23.31 17.52 1.41
N LEU A 37 -22.69 16.37 1.71
CA LEU A 37 -22.60 15.80 3.04
C LEU A 37 -21.16 15.36 3.30
N THR A 38 -20.59 15.80 4.40
CA THR A 38 -19.26 15.33 4.84
C THR A 38 -19.44 14.28 5.92
N VAL A 39 -18.86 13.10 5.70
CA VAL A 39 -18.92 11.97 6.62
C VAL A 39 -17.50 11.69 7.15
N PRO A 40 -17.21 12.00 8.42
CA PRO A 40 -15.93 11.67 9.03
C PRO A 40 -15.84 10.16 9.28
N MET A 41 -14.66 9.60 9.01
CA MET A 41 -14.38 8.17 9.15
C MET A 41 -12.98 7.95 9.74
N ARG A 42 -12.81 6.79 10.38
CA ARG A 42 -11.51 6.28 10.81
C ARG A 42 -11.55 4.76 10.80
N VAL A 43 -10.56 4.16 10.18
CA VAL A 43 -10.34 2.71 10.23
C VAL A 43 -9.16 2.44 11.14
N GLU A 44 -9.35 1.65 12.18
CA GLU A 44 -8.29 1.29 13.12
C GLU A 44 -7.80 -0.13 12.87
N SER A 45 -6.48 -0.29 12.78
CA SER A 45 -5.84 -1.59 12.61
C SER A 45 -4.40 -1.56 13.13
N ARG A 46 -3.96 -2.66 13.72
CA ARG A 46 -2.55 -2.90 14.06
C ARG A 46 -1.82 -3.68 12.95
N CYS A 47 -2.57 -4.16 11.98
CA CYS A 47 -2.05 -4.93 10.86
C CYS A 47 -1.75 -4.02 9.67
N TRP A 48 -0.81 -4.47 8.86
CA TRP A 48 -0.63 -3.95 7.52
C TRP A 48 -1.75 -4.44 6.62
N ALA A 49 -2.22 -3.59 5.74
CA ALA A 49 -3.14 -3.99 4.68
C ALA A 49 -2.42 -3.97 3.33
N VAL A 50 -2.53 -5.07 2.62
CA VAL A 50 -1.96 -5.25 1.28
C VAL A 50 -3.10 -5.48 0.31
N ASN A 51 -3.18 -4.65 -0.72
CA ASN A 51 -4.14 -4.80 -1.82
C ASN A 51 -3.37 -4.98 -3.12
N PHE A 52 -3.68 -6.02 -3.86
CA PHE A 52 -2.98 -6.43 -5.07
C PHE A 52 -3.65 -5.85 -6.32
N GLY A 53 -2.83 -5.65 -7.36
CA GLY A 53 -3.28 -5.21 -8.67
C GLY A 53 -3.54 -3.70 -8.78
N SER A 54 -3.90 -3.28 -9.99
CA SER A 54 -4.14 -1.87 -10.32
C SER A 54 -5.42 -1.32 -9.69
N ALA A 55 -6.44 -2.15 -9.56
CA ALA A 55 -7.75 -1.78 -9.05
C ALA A 55 -7.88 -1.90 -7.53
N ALA A 56 -6.79 -2.14 -6.82
CA ALA A 56 -6.78 -2.34 -5.38
C ALA A 56 -7.78 -3.40 -4.89
N GLN A 57 -8.02 -4.41 -5.70
CA GLN A 57 -8.91 -5.52 -5.38
C GLN A 57 -8.18 -6.53 -4.48
N GLY A 58 -8.93 -7.29 -3.70
CA GLY A 58 -8.38 -8.38 -2.90
C GLY A 58 -7.47 -7.93 -1.75
N GLY A 59 -7.96 -7.03 -0.89
CA GLY A 59 -7.21 -6.60 0.28
C GLY A 59 -7.09 -7.69 1.36
N ARG A 60 -5.89 -7.84 1.91
CA ARG A 60 -5.61 -8.70 3.07
C ARG A 60 -4.93 -7.92 4.17
N LEU A 61 -5.21 -8.32 5.40
CA LEU A 61 -4.55 -7.81 6.60
C LEU A 61 -3.47 -8.79 7.05
N PHE A 62 -2.28 -8.28 7.33
CA PHE A 62 -1.15 -9.06 7.78
C PHE A 62 -0.57 -8.52 9.07
N GLU A 63 -0.31 -9.41 10.02
CA GLU A 63 0.49 -9.09 11.20
C GLU A 63 1.97 -9.19 10.83
N LEU A 64 2.73 -8.14 11.14
CA LEU A 64 4.17 -8.14 10.90
C LEU A 64 4.91 -9.06 11.86
N SER A 65 5.93 -9.70 11.33
CA SER A 65 6.97 -10.35 12.10
C SER A 65 7.96 -9.31 12.66
N PRO A 66 8.56 -9.55 13.83
CA PRO A 66 9.63 -8.71 14.36
C PRO A 66 10.86 -8.54 13.46
N SER A 67 11.03 -9.43 12.47
CA SER A 67 12.13 -9.36 11.51
C SER A 67 11.90 -8.35 10.36
N SER A 68 10.78 -7.65 10.37
CA SER A 68 10.49 -6.65 9.32
C SER A 68 11.38 -5.42 9.47
N SER A 69 11.89 -4.91 8.35
CA SER A 69 12.70 -3.69 8.29
C SER A 69 12.18 -2.73 7.24
N VAL A 70 12.42 -1.45 7.47
CA VAL A 70 12.14 -0.39 6.50
C VAL A 70 13.40 0.44 6.36
N ASP A 71 14.02 0.37 5.19
CA ASP A 71 15.20 1.15 4.85
C ASP A 71 14.79 2.32 3.95
N VAL A 72 15.24 3.50 4.32
CA VAL A 72 15.01 4.71 3.54
C VAL A 72 16.35 5.15 2.95
N SER A 73 16.55 4.91 1.67
CA SER A 73 17.76 5.31 0.97
C SER A 73 17.47 6.40 -0.05
N ARG A 74 18.46 7.24 -0.29
CA ARG A 74 18.44 8.19 -1.40
C ARG A 74 18.99 7.51 -2.64
N THR A 75 18.29 7.67 -3.74
CA THR A 75 18.76 7.20 -5.04
C THR A 75 19.89 8.12 -5.53
N GLY A 76 21.08 7.57 -5.73
CA GLY A 76 22.23 8.32 -6.22
C GLY A 76 23.53 7.55 -6.08
N GLU A 77 24.57 8.08 -6.65
CA GLU A 77 25.91 7.51 -6.64
C GLU A 77 26.91 8.44 -5.95
N LEU A 78 27.88 7.85 -5.27
CA LEU A 78 29.05 8.55 -4.74
C LEU A 78 30.15 8.55 -5.80
N LEU A 79 30.36 9.70 -6.42
CA LEU A 79 31.44 9.88 -7.39
C LEU A 79 32.73 10.26 -6.68
N ARG A 80 33.78 9.51 -6.92
CA ARG A 80 35.15 9.80 -6.44
C ARG A 80 35.97 10.26 -7.63
N PHE A 81 36.53 11.45 -7.53
CA PHE A 81 37.44 11.98 -8.53
C PHE A 81 38.90 11.66 -8.19
N ALA A 82 39.70 11.34 -9.19
CA ALA A 82 41.14 11.15 -9.03
C ALA A 82 41.77 12.48 -8.58
N GLY A 83 42.36 12.51 -7.38
CA GLY A 83 42.93 13.74 -6.81
C GLY A 83 42.65 13.96 -5.33
N GLY A 84 41.91 13.06 -4.66
CA GLY A 84 41.92 13.00 -3.20
C GLY A 84 40.97 13.97 -2.49
N GLY A 85 39.83 14.30 -3.06
CA GLY A 85 38.75 15.02 -2.38
C GLY A 85 37.73 14.09 -1.72
N LEU A 86 36.84 14.65 -0.91
CA LEU A 86 35.65 13.94 -0.42
C LEU A 86 34.76 13.53 -1.61
N PRO A 87 34.15 12.33 -1.57
CA PRO A 87 33.26 11.91 -2.63
C PRO A 87 32.04 12.86 -2.73
N MET A 88 31.65 13.18 -3.95
CA MET A 88 30.42 13.95 -4.21
C MET A 88 29.25 12.99 -4.41
N PHE A 89 28.13 13.29 -3.77
CA PHE A 89 26.88 12.58 -4.01
C PHE A 89 26.20 13.18 -5.24
N TYR A 90 25.97 12.34 -6.23
CA TYR A 90 25.20 12.68 -7.43
C TYR A 90 23.91 11.84 -7.45
N GLY A 91 22.76 12.51 -7.37
CA GLY A 91 21.45 11.86 -7.37
C GLY A 91 20.35 12.86 -7.65
N ASP A 92 19.18 12.36 -7.98
CA ASP A 92 17.98 13.16 -8.24
C ASP A 92 17.32 13.71 -6.96
N GLY A 93 17.92 13.42 -5.79
CA GLY A 93 17.34 13.78 -4.49
C GLY A 93 16.11 12.94 -4.12
N GLY A 94 15.72 12.00 -4.96
CA GLY A 94 14.61 11.09 -4.68
C GLY A 94 14.90 10.19 -3.49
N VAL A 95 13.89 10.00 -2.65
CA VAL A 95 13.94 9.06 -1.53
C VAL A 95 13.01 7.92 -1.89
N SER A 96 13.54 6.71 -1.96
CA SER A 96 12.75 5.50 -2.21
C SER A 96 12.84 4.58 -1.01
N PRO A 97 11.77 4.42 -0.25
CA PRO A 97 11.75 3.45 0.83
C PRO A 97 11.76 2.04 0.25
N LYS A 98 12.71 1.25 0.73
CA LYS A 98 12.77 -0.19 0.53
C LYS A 98 12.37 -0.87 1.82
N MET A 99 11.47 -1.83 1.72
CA MET A 99 10.91 -2.52 2.87
C MET A 99 11.09 -4.01 2.69
N SER A 100 11.58 -4.67 3.73
CA SER A 100 11.53 -6.13 3.84
C SER A 100 10.52 -6.46 4.93
N LEU A 101 9.37 -6.98 4.55
CA LEU A 101 8.23 -7.18 5.42
C LEU A 101 7.98 -8.68 5.60
N GLY A 102 8.18 -9.19 6.81
CA GLY A 102 7.80 -10.54 7.18
C GLY A 102 6.37 -10.58 7.69
N PHE A 103 5.54 -11.44 7.15
CA PHE A 103 4.18 -11.65 7.60
C PHE A 103 4.01 -13.01 8.27
N LYS A 104 3.29 -13.03 9.38
CA LYS A 104 2.86 -14.26 10.01
C LYS A 104 1.58 -14.73 9.35
N LEU A 105 1.54 -16.00 8.99
CA LEU A 105 0.39 -16.67 8.42
C LEU A 105 -0.06 -17.81 9.34
N LEU A 106 -1.34 -18.15 9.28
CA LEU A 106 -1.92 -19.12 10.20
C LEU A 106 -1.83 -20.56 9.66
N SER A 107 -1.71 -20.72 8.34
CA SER A 107 -1.75 -22.05 7.71
C SER A 107 -0.93 -22.14 6.44
N ALA A 108 -0.61 -23.36 6.01
CA ALA A 108 0.07 -23.62 4.75
C ALA A 108 -0.77 -23.20 3.53
N SER A 109 -2.09 -23.30 3.61
CA SER A 109 -2.97 -22.83 2.54
C SER A 109 -2.90 -21.33 2.33
N GLU A 110 -2.78 -20.57 3.42
CA GLU A 110 -2.58 -19.11 3.33
C GLU A 110 -1.24 -18.75 2.71
N VAL A 111 -0.17 -19.52 2.98
CA VAL A 111 1.13 -19.35 2.30
C VAL A 111 0.95 -19.49 0.80
N THR A 112 0.32 -20.57 0.34
CA THR A 112 0.13 -20.83 -1.09
C THR A 112 -0.71 -19.74 -1.75
N GLU A 113 -1.76 -19.28 -1.09
CA GLU A 113 -2.62 -18.20 -1.59
C GLU A 113 -1.84 -16.88 -1.73
N VAL A 114 -1.08 -16.52 -0.70
CA VAL A 114 -0.26 -15.31 -0.70
C VAL A 114 0.83 -15.38 -1.77
N GLU A 115 1.51 -16.52 -1.89
CA GLU A 115 2.50 -16.75 -2.96
C GLU A 115 1.89 -16.58 -4.36
N SER A 116 0.69 -17.11 -4.59
CA SER A 116 -0.04 -16.94 -5.85
C SER A 116 -0.30 -15.46 -6.13
N MET A 117 -0.81 -14.71 -5.15
CA MET A 117 -1.07 -13.28 -5.28
C MET A 117 0.19 -12.49 -5.66
N PHE A 118 1.33 -12.79 -5.05
CA PHE A 118 2.60 -12.10 -5.36
C PHE A 118 3.18 -12.52 -6.72
N ARG A 119 2.90 -13.71 -7.20
CA ARG A 119 3.31 -14.13 -8.54
C ARG A 119 2.47 -13.48 -9.64
N GLU A 120 1.19 -13.27 -9.37
CA GLU A 120 0.25 -12.68 -10.33
C GLU A 120 0.37 -11.16 -10.42
N HIS A 121 0.82 -10.51 -9.33
CA HIS A 121 0.82 -9.06 -9.22
C HIS A 121 2.19 -8.50 -8.80
N ALA A 122 2.84 -7.82 -9.71
CA ALA A 122 4.13 -7.17 -9.44
C ALA A 122 4.01 -5.88 -8.62
N VAL A 123 2.81 -5.33 -8.48
CA VAL A 123 2.54 -4.07 -7.79
C VAL A 123 1.39 -4.24 -6.81
N ALA A 124 1.56 -3.69 -5.62
CA ALA A 124 0.55 -3.68 -4.57
C ALA A 124 0.40 -2.30 -3.92
N TRP A 125 -0.77 -2.08 -3.32
CA TRP A 125 -0.98 -0.99 -2.39
C TRP A 125 -0.72 -1.48 -0.98
N LEU A 126 0.21 -0.82 -0.29
CA LEU A 126 0.56 -1.09 1.10
C LEU A 126 0.02 0.04 1.97
N ARG A 127 -0.63 -0.32 3.06
CA ARG A 127 -1.10 0.62 4.07
C ARG A 127 -0.59 0.16 5.42
N ASP A 128 0.15 1.02 6.09
CA ASP A 128 0.74 0.70 7.39
C ASP A 128 -0.09 1.22 8.57
N PRO A 129 0.14 0.69 9.76
CA PRO A 129 -0.53 1.16 10.97
C PRO A 129 -0.19 2.61 11.37
N MET A 130 0.80 3.24 10.74
CA MET A 130 1.15 4.64 10.95
C MET A 130 0.35 5.59 10.06
N GLY A 131 -0.54 5.07 9.22
CA GLY A 131 -1.39 5.85 8.34
C GLY A 131 -0.80 6.13 6.96
N ARG A 132 0.37 5.58 6.64
CA ARG A 132 0.95 5.74 5.31
C ARG A 132 0.27 4.82 4.31
N ARG A 133 0.14 5.29 3.10
CA ARG A 133 -0.36 4.55 1.95
C ARG A 133 0.65 4.69 0.83
N LEU A 134 1.22 3.58 0.42
CA LEU A 134 2.24 3.53 -0.62
C LEU A 134 1.79 2.59 -1.72
N ARG A 135 2.16 2.91 -2.93
CA ARG A 135 2.16 1.97 -4.03
C ARG A 135 3.57 1.43 -4.20
N ALA A 136 3.72 0.13 -4.14
CA ALA A 136 5.03 -0.48 -4.19
C ALA A 136 5.09 -1.60 -5.24
N ARG A 137 6.24 -1.71 -5.90
CA ARG A 137 6.64 -2.95 -6.55
C ARG A 137 6.93 -3.95 -5.45
N VAL A 138 6.34 -5.11 -5.54
CA VAL A 138 6.49 -6.18 -4.55
C VAL A 138 7.11 -7.41 -5.18
N SER A 139 7.95 -8.07 -4.44
CA SER A 139 8.50 -9.37 -4.81
C SER A 139 8.46 -10.30 -3.62
N LEU A 140 8.22 -11.57 -3.90
CA LEU A 140 8.27 -12.61 -2.88
C LEU A 140 9.74 -12.80 -2.47
N GLY A 141 10.02 -12.67 -1.18
CA GLY A 141 11.30 -12.99 -0.59
C GLY A 141 11.38 -14.48 -0.26
N THR A 142 11.19 -14.83 1.01
CA THR A 142 11.29 -16.20 1.50
C THR A 142 10.00 -16.62 2.16
N SER A 143 9.50 -17.81 1.85
CA SER A 143 8.49 -18.46 2.66
C SER A 143 9.17 -19.48 3.56
N MET A 144 8.78 -19.54 4.83
CA MET A 144 9.35 -20.46 5.80
C MET A 144 8.25 -21.14 6.60
N VAL A 145 8.39 -22.45 6.74
CA VAL A 145 7.54 -23.27 7.61
C VAL A 145 8.42 -23.87 8.69
N VAL A 146 8.25 -23.44 9.93
CA VAL A 146 8.97 -23.96 11.07
C VAL A 146 7.97 -24.35 12.15
N ARG A 147 7.82 -25.65 12.40
CA ARG A 147 6.98 -26.19 13.50
C ARG A 147 5.60 -25.53 13.57
N ASP A 148 4.81 -25.63 12.55
CA ASP A 148 3.46 -25.04 12.46
C ASP A 148 3.43 -23.51 12.41
N LEU A 149 4.57 -22.83 12.39
CA LEU A 149 4.67 -21.41 12.11
C LEU A 149 4.91 -21.20 10.62
N HIS A 150 3.97 -20.56 10.01
CA HIS A 150 4.05 -20.19 8.61
C HIS A 150 4.35 -18.69 8.51
N SER A 151 5.35 -18.34 7.71
CA SER A 151 5.69 -16.94 7.46
C SER A 151 6.06 -16.73 6.00
N VAL A 152 5.75 -15.55 5.50
CA VAL A 152 6.15 -15.12 4.17
C VAL A 152 6.83 -13.76 4.32
N SER A 153 7.98 -13.59 3.68
CA SER A 153 8.61 -12.28 3.55
C SER A 153 8.39 -11.73 2.15
N ILE A 154 8.21 -10.44 2.07
CA ILE A 154 8.14 -9.70 0.82
C ILE A 154 9.14 -8.56 0.84
N ASP A 155 9.73 -8.28 -0.30
CA ASP A 155 10.49 -7.07 -0.53
C ASP A 155 9.60 -6.11 -1.32
N ALA A 156 9.50 -4.88 -0.84
CA ALA A 156 8.69 -3.85 -1.43
C ALA A 156 9.51 -2.58 -1.66
N GLU A 157 9.37 -1.99 -2.82
CA GLU A 157 10.01 -0.73 -3.20
C GLU A 157 8.94 0.23 -3.71
N GLU A 158 8.87 1.42 -3.12
CA GLU A 158 7.89 2.42 -3.52
C GLU A 158 8.07 2.81 -4.98
N VAL A 159 6.97 2.83 -5.72
CA VAL A 159 6.94 3.26 -7.13
C VAL A 159 6.05 4.48 -7.29
N ARG A 160 6.52 5.45 -8.05
CA ARG A 160 5.70 6.61 -8.41
C ARG A 160 4.54 6.16 -9.30
N TRP A 161 3.35 6.63 -8.98
CA TRP A 161 2.23 6.52 -9.87
C TRP A 161 2.42 7.54 -11.01
N MET A 162 2.60 7.04 -12.22
CA MET A 162 2.30 7.83 -13.39
C MET A 162 0.85 7.50 -13.77
N GLU A 163 -0.09 8.39 -13.52
CA GLU A 163 -1.38 8.33 -14.19
C GLU A 163 -1.07 8.32 -15.67
N ALA A 164 -1.45 7.25 -16.37
CA ALA A 164 -1.48 7.29 -17.81
C ALA A 164 -2.40 8.46 -18.16
N ALA A 165 -1.86 9.51 -18.76
CA ALA A 165 -2.65 10.56 -19.32
C ALA A 165 -3.57 9.90 -20.33
N ASN A 166 -4.83 9.74 -19.94
CA ASN A 166 -5.87 9.33 -20.86
C ASN A 166 -6.01 10.47 -21.87
N GLY A 167 -5.36 10.28 -23.04
CA GLY A 167 -5.61 11.09 -24.21
C GLY A 167 -6.95 10.72 -24.84
#